data_feb63b5574d1297b4927657598172f8d
#
_entry.id   feb63b5574d1297b4927657598172f8d
#
_cell.length_a   1.000
_cell.length_b   1.000
_cell.length_c   1.000
_cell.angle_alpha   90.00
_cell.angle_beta   90.00
_cell.angle_gamma   90.00
#
_symmetry.space_group_name_H-M   'P 1'
#
loop_
_entity.id
_entity.type
_entity.pdbx_description
1 polymer ?
#
loop_
_entity_poly.entity_id
_entity_poly.type
_entity_poly.pdbx_seq_one_letter_code
_entity_poly.pdbx_strand_id
1 'polypeptide(L)'
;ISKLKNINKNSIISGVSYKEISILERFKKKGFKNKWILNPKKDLKIHDTKHNLETIQKKISSIKNFRRIQNLGKSDVLIVRHILEHCYDIKRFLLNLKKLIKKNGYIVFEVPDCEQSFLKRDYVMMWEEHVFYFTKNSFINLLRASGFKVEYFERYKYSYENILIAIVSLDNNQLSFNKKNKLQKNNFNNKNLEKDKFLIKQKIKKLKEKNFQICLFGTGHSALTFVNILNIQNQLDLIVDDDKNKLKMVLPGTNLKITNSNNLKNLDKIIILLGVNYESEKKIISKIKKINKKVKYFSVYKNSKFNLFKNEKFKKN
;
A
#
# COMPACT_ATOMS: atom_id res chain seq x y z
N ILE A 1 -7.14 3.39 -22.15
CA ILE A 1 -8.07 2.33 -22.57
C ILE A 1 -8.77 2.74 -23.87
N SER A 2 -9.32 3.94 -23.98
CA SER A 2 -10.02 4.40 -25.21
C SER A 2 -9.15 4.42 -26.48
N LYS A 3 -7.84 4.28 -26.37
CA LYS A 3 -6.90 4.19 -27.50
C LYS A 3 -6.47 2.74 -27.82
N LEU A 4 -7.00 1.77 -27.07
CA LEU A 4 -6.71 0.36 -27.34
C LEU A 4 -7.44 -0.09 -28.62
N LYS A 5 -6.80 -0.98 -29.37
CA LYS A 5 -7.41 -1.58 -30.58
C LYS A 5 -8.70 -2.30 -30.18
N ASN A 6 -9.71 -2.17 -31.02
CA ASN A 6 -11.01 -2.85 -30.87
C ASN A 6 -11.84 -2.48 -29.63
N ILE A 7 -11.52 -1.38 -28.92
CA ILE A 7 -12.30 -0.89 -27.79
C ILE A 7 -13.15 0.30 -28.22
N ASN A 8 -14.47 0.17 -28.07
CA ASN A 8 -15.48 1.18 -28.42
C ASN A 8 -16.56 1.23 -27.33
N LYS A 9 -17.60 2.06 -27.53
CA LYS A 9 -18.67 2.28 -26.56
C LYS A 9 -19.51 1.03 -26.25
N ASN A 10 -19.51 0.03 -27.13
CA ASN A 10 -20.22 -1.24 -26.97
C ASN A 10 -19.37 -2.30 -26.26
N SER A 11 -18.09 -2.04 -26.04
CA SER A 11 -17.19 -2.95 -25.35
C SER A 11 -17.60 -3.17 -23.89
N ILE A 12 -17.40 -4.39 -23.41
CA ILE A 12 -17.68 -4.79 -22.02
C ILE A 12 -16.49 -4.42 -21.16
N ILE A 13 -16.67 -3.47 -20.23
CA ILE A 13 -15.68 -3.06 -19.26
C ILE A 13 -16.06 -3.66 -17.90
N SER A 14 -15.15 -4.37 -17.25
CA SER A 14 -15.47 -5.07 -16.01
C SER A 14 -14.43 -4.93 -14.91
N GLY A 15 -14.79 -5.35 -13.72
CA GLY A 15 -13.93 -5.33 -12.53
C GLY A 15 -14.06 -6.59 -11.69
N VAL A 16 -13.13 -6.80 -10.77
CA VAL A 16 -13.07 -7.99 -9.92
C VAL A 16 -13.46 -7.70 -8.47
N SER A 17 -13.39 -6.44 -8.02
CA SER A 17 -13.63 -6.07 -6.64
C SER A 17 -14.34 -4.70 -6.54
N TYR A 18 -14.65 -4.28 -5.33
CA TYR A 18 -15.21 -2.96 -5.04
C TYR A 18 -14.25 -1.79 -5.40
N LYS A 19 -12.95 -2.07 -5.55
CA LYS A 19 -11.95 -1.04 -5.93
C LYS A 19 -12.19 -0.47 -7.33
N GLU A 20 -12.86 -1.21 -8.21
CA GLU A 20 -13.14 -0.80 -9.58
C GLU A 20 -14.44 0.01 -9.73
N ILE A 21 -15.32 0.07 -8.73
CA ILE A 21 -16.64 0.72 -8.84
C ILE A 21 -16.52 2.15 -9.36
N SER A 22 -15.66 2.97 -8.78
CA SER A 22 -15.50 4.38 -9.15
C SER A 22 -15.01 4.57 -10.60
N ILE A 23 -14.14 3.68 -11.08
CA ILE A 23 -13.63 3.75 -12.46
C ILE A 23 -14.68 3.26 -13.46
N LEU A 24 -15.43 2.21 -13.13
CA LEU A 24 -16.54 1.76 -13.96
C LEU A 24 -17.63 2.83 -14.12
N GLU A 25 -17.92 3.60 -13.07
CA GLU A 25 -18.85 4.74 -13.15
C GLU A 25 -18.31 5.87 -14.06
N ARG A 26 -16.99 6.11 -14.06
CA ARG A 26 -16.36 7.05 -15.00
C ARG A 26 -16.49 6.58 -16.45
N PHE A 27 -16.37 5.27 -16.71
CA PHE A 27 -16.58 4.70 -18.04
C PHE A 27 -18.04 4.84 -18.46
N LYS A 28 -19.01 4.63 -17.55
CA LYS A 28 -20.43 4.87 -17.83
C LYS A 28 -20.68 6.32 -18.25
N LYS A 29 -20.13 7.29 -17.51
CA LYS A 29 -20.24 8.72 -17.86
C LYS A 29 -19.63 9.06 -19.24
N LYS A 30 -18.64 8.27 -19.68
CA LYS A 30 -18.03 8.39 -21.02
C LYS A 30 -18.79 7.61 -22.11
N GLY A 31 -19.97 7.05 -21.81
CA GLY A 31 -20.84 6.38 -22.76
C GLY A 31 -20.57 4.88 -22.96
N PHE A 32 -19.73 4.24 -22.14
CA PHE A 32 -19.61 2.79 -22.13
C PHE A 32 -20.79 2.19 -21.36
N LYS A 33 -21.68 1.50 -22.04
CA LYS A 33 -22.93 0.99 -21.47
C LYS A 33 -22.76 -0.38 -20.82
N ASN A 34 -21.99 -1.26 -21.45
CA ASN A 34 -21.83 -2.65 -21.04
C ASN A 34 -20.75 -2.74 -19.94
N LYS A 35 -21.19 -2.98 -18.71
CA LYS A 35 -20.28 -3.12 -17.58
C LYS A 35 -20.77 -4.14 -16.58
N TRP A 36 -19.83 -4.83 -15.95
CA TRP A 36 -20.12 -5.68 -14.79
C TRP A 36 -18.96 -5.72 -13.82
N ILE A 37 -19.23 -6.12 -12.61
CA ILE A 37 -18.25 -6.39 -11.56
C ILE A 37 -18.59 -7.74 -10.93
N LEU A 38 -17.59 -8.50 -10.51
CA LEU A 38 -17.82 -9.73 -9.78
C LEU A 38 -18.60 -9.45 -8.49
N ASN A 39 -19.74 -10.11 -8.35
CA ASN A 39 -20.55 -10.00 -7.14
C ASN A 39 -20.03 -10.98 -6.09
N PRO A 40 -19.65 -10.51 -4.88
CA PRO A 40 -19.09 -11.38 -3.85
C PRO A 40 -20.01 -12.56 -3.52
N LYS A 41 -21.31 -12.33 -3.30
CA LYS A 41 -22.27 -13.37 -2.93
C LYS A 41 -22.61 -14.30 -4.10
N LYS A 42 -23.00 -13.73 -5.25
CA LYS A 42 -23.51 -14.52 -6.40
C LYS A 42 -22.40 -15.23 -7.16
N ASP A 43 -21.27 -14.56 -7.39
CA ASP A 43 -20.20 -15.07 -8.25
C ASP A 43 -19.09 -15.77 -7.45
N LEU A 44 -18.76 -15.27 -6.26
CA LEU A 44 -17.66 -15.77 -5.44
C LEU A 44 -18.10 -16.59 -4.23
N LYS A 45 -19.41 -16.69 -3.97
CA LYS A 45 -19.99 -17.39 -2.82
C LYS A 45 -19.44 -16.91 -1.48
N ILE A 46 -19.22 -15.61 -1.37
CA ILE A 46 -18.82 -14.95 -0.13
C ILE A 46 -20.10 -14.47 0.55
N HIS A 47 -20.44 -15.06 1.70
CA HIS A 47 -21.65 -14.72 2.43
C HIS A 47 -21.41 -13.68 3.52
N ASP A 48 -20.16 -13.50 3.94
CA ASP A 48 -19.78 -12.46 4.89
C ASP A 48 -19.93 -11.07 4.27
N THR A 49 -20.61 -10.17 4.98
CA THR A 49 -20.79 -8.77 4.57
C THR A 49 -19.51 -7.95 4.72
N LYS A 50 -18.60 -8.34 5.60
CA LYS A 50 -17.31 -7.69 5.87
C LYS A 50 -16.15 -8.42 5.17
N HIS A 51 -16.24 -8.61 3.86
CA HIS A 51 -15.16 -9.23 3.11
C HIS A 51 -14.12 -8.20 2.64
N ASN A 52 -12.87 -8.62 2.69
CA ASN A 52 -11.70 -7.85 2.25
C ASN A 52 -11.11 -8.39 0.93
N LEU A 53 -10.02 -7.78 0.46
CA LEU A 53 -9.37 -8.18 -0.79
C LEU A 53 -8.74 -9.57 -0.70
N GLU A 54 -8.25 -9.98 0.48
CA GLU A 54 -7.68 -11.30 0.74
C GLU A 54 -8.72 -12.38 0.52
N THR A 55 -9.96 -12.16 0.97
CA THR A 55 -11.08 -13.08 0.73
C THR A 55 -11.44 -13.16 -0.75
N ILE A 56 -11.53 -12.00 -1.42
CA ILE A 56 -11.88 -11.92 -2.84
C ILE A 56 -10.82 -12.64 -3.69
N GLN A 57 -9.52 -12.34 -3.51
CA GLN A 57 -8.45 -12.98 -4.28
C GLN A 57 -8.39 -14.49 -4.06
N LYS A 58 -8.57 -14.96 -2.80
CA LYS A 58 -8.61 -16.38 -2.47
C LYS A 58 -9.75 -17.10 -3.20
N LYS A 59 -10.94 -16.49 -3.25
CA LYS A 59 -12.10 -17.05 -3.96
C LYS A 59 -11.89 -17.05 -5.46
N ILE A 60 -11.35 -15.96 -6.06
CA ILE A 60 -11.01 -15.93 -7.47
C ILE A 60 -9.98 -17.03 -7.80
N SER A 61 -8.96 -17.22 -6.96
CA SER A 61 -7.94 -18.26 -7.16
C SER A 61 -8.50 -19.68 -7.11
N SER A 62 -9.55 -19.92 -6.32
CA SER A 62 -10.10 -21.26 -6.10
C SER A 62 -11.27 -21.63 -7.04
N ILE A 63 -11.88 -20.64 -7.71
CA ILE A 63 -13.07 -20.89 -8.52
C ILE A 63 -12.73 -21.63 -9.83
N LYS A 64 -13.53 -22.63 -10.17
CA LYS A 64 -13.37 -23.39 -11.41
C LYS A 64 -14.07 -22.70 -12.59
N ASN A 65 -15.29 -22.22 -12.39
CA ASN A 65 -16.13 -21.59 -13.42
C ASN A 65 -16.81 -20.34 -12.89
N PHE A 66 -16.82 -19.29 -13.69
CA PHE A 66 -17.48 -18.02 -13.38
C PHE A 66 -18.86 -17.97 -14.04
N ARG A 67 -19.92 -18.07 -13.24
CA ARG A 67 -21.32 -17.98 -13.74
C ARG A 67 -21.63 -16.65 -14.40
N ARG A 68 -21.00 -15.58 -13.95
CA ARG A 68 -21.20 -14.22 -14.49
C ARG A 68 -20.92 -14.14 -15.98
N ILE A 69 -19.90 -14.84 -16.48
CA ILE A 69 -19.53 -14.85 -17.88
C ILE A 69 -20.62 -15.49 -18.75
N GLN A 70 -21.32 -16.50 -18.21
CA GLN A 70 -22.41 -17.17 -18.93
C GLN A 70 -23.57 -16.20 -19.26
N ASN A 71 -23.84 -15.25 -18.35
CA ASN A 71 -24.97 -14.34 -18.46
C ASN A 71 -24.60 -12.99 -19.12
N LEU A 72 -23.40 -12.47 -18.87
CA LEU A 72 -22.99 -11.13 -19.26
C LEU A 72 -21.85 -11.10 -20.29
N GLY A 73 -21.33 -12.28 -20.65
CA GLY A 73 -20.22 -12.42 -21.58
C GLY A 73 -18.85 -12.07 -20.98
N LYS A 74 -17.79 -12.48 -21.70
CA LYS A 74 -16.42 -12.14 -21.34
C LYS A 74 -16.13 -10.67 -21.61
N SER A 75 -15.21 -10.11 -20.83
CA SER A 75 -14.83 -8.71 -20.94
C SER A 75 -13.94 -8.42 -22.16
N ASP A 76 -14.15 -7.27 -22.74
CA ASP A 76 -13.17 -6.66 -23.65
C ASP A 76 -12.02 -6.04 -22.83
N VAL A 77 -12.35 -5.42 -21.67
CA VAL A 77 -11.36 -4.89 -20.74
C VAL A 77 -11.74 -5.27 -19.30
N LEU A 78 -10.86 -6.00 -18.63
CA LEU A 78 -10.97 -6.33 -17.20
C LEU A 78 -10.05 -5.42 -16.40
N ILE A 79 -10.56 -4.72 -15.41
CA ILE A 79 -9.78 -3.84 -14.53
C ILE A 79 -9.53 -4.57 -13.22
N VAL A 80 -8.28 -4.54 -12.75
CA VAL A 80 -7.80 -5.26 -11.57
C VAL A 80 -6.89 -4.33 -10.77
N ARG A 81 -7.43 -3.76 -9.69
CA ARG A 81 -6.76 -2.71 -8.92
C ARG A 81 -6.54 -3.12 -7.48
N HIS A 82 -5.30 -2.93 -7.00
CA HIS A 82 -4.93 -3.12 -5.59
C HIS A 82 -5.42 -4.45 -5.00
N ILE A 83 -5.24 -5.55 -5.72
CA ILE A 83 -5.60 -6.90 -5.27
C ILE A 83 -4.49 -7.91 -5.58
N LEU A 84 -3.64 -7.64 -6.59
CA LEU A 84 -2.59 -8.57 -6.99
C LEU A 84 -1.52 -8.73 -5.90
N GLU A 85 -1.23 -7.66 -5.17
CA GLU A 85 -0.31 -7.63 -4.04
C GLU A 85 -0.77 -8.47 -2.85
N HIS A 86 -2.09 -8.74 -2.74
CA HIS A 86 -2.68 -9.56 -1.68
C HIS A 86 -2.79 -11.06 -2.06
N CYS A 87 -2.34 -11.47 -3.24
CA CYS A 87 -2.57 -12.82 -3.75
C CYS A 87 -1.68 -13.87 -3.08
N TYR A 88 -2.26 -14.86 -2.39
CA TYR A 88 -1.53 -16.01 -1.85
C TYR A 88 -1.13 -17.01 -2.95
N ASP A 89 -2.01 -17.24 -3.94
CA ASP A 89 -1.74 -18.08 -5.11
C ASP A 89 -1.88 -17.24 -6.39
N ILE A 90 -0.83 -16.46 -6.65
CA ILE A 90 -0.81 -15.52 -7.76
C ILE A 90 -0.94 -16.22 -9.13
N LYS A 91 -0.41 -17.45 -9.24
CA LYS A 91 -0.50 -18.23 -10.48
C LYS A 91 -1.95 -18.59 -10.81
N ARG A 92 -2.68 -19.16 -9.86
CA ARG A 92 -4.12 -19.51 -10.04
C ARG A 92 -4.97 -18.27 -10.21
N PHE A 93 -4.68 -17.21 -9.47
CA PHE A 93 -5.37 -15.93 -9.61
C PHE A 93 -5.27 -15.42 -11.05
N LEU A 94 -4.07 -15.29 -11.59
CA LEU A 94 -3.84 -14.80 -12.96
C LEU A 94 -4.44 -15.75 -14.03
N LEU A 95 -4.33 -17.07 -13.85
CA LEU A 95 -4.97 -18.05 -14.72
C LEU A 95 -6.51 -17.88 -14.75
N ASN A 96 -7.12 -17.61 -13.61
CA ASN A 96 -8.56 -17.42 -13.52
C ASN A 96 -9.00 -16.06 -14.10
N LEU A 97 -8.20 -15.01 -13.98
CA LEU A 97 -8.48 -13.73 -14.65
C LEU A 97 -8.50 -13.88 -16.18
N LYS A 98 -7.64 -14.71 -16.77
CA LYS A 98 -7.65 -14.98 -18.21
C LYS A 98 -8.98 -15.56 -18.71
N LYS A 99 -9.70 -16.32 -17.86
CA LYS A 99 -11.02 -16.86 -18.21
C LYS A 99 -12.10 -15.79 -18.33
N LEU A 100 -11.92 -14.63 -17.68
CA LEU A 100 -12.86 -13.52 -17.63
C LEU A 100 -12.82 -12.62 -18.86
N ILE A 101 -11.75 -12.69 -19.67
CA ILE A 101 -11.57 -11.81 -20.84
C ILE A 101 -11.77 -12.58 -22.15
N LYS A 102 -12.12 -11.85 -23.20
CA LYS A 102 -12.14 -12.34 -24.56
C LYS A 102 -10.73 -12.66 -25.05
N LYS A 103 -10.60 -13.47 -26.11
CA LYS A 103 -9.29 -13.81 -26.70
C LYS A 103 -8.47 -12.58 -27.07
N ASN A 104 -9.12 -11.54 -27.60
CA ASN A 104 -8.51 -10.25 -27.96
C ASN A 104 -8.80 -9.16 -26.93
N GLY A 105 -9.15 -9.55 -25.70
CA GLY A 105 -9.41 -8.62 -24.60
C GLY A 105 -8.13 -8.22 -23.86
N TYR A 106 -8.29 -7.25 -22.98
CA TYR A 106 -7.19 -6.68 -22.19
C TYR A 106 -7.47 -6.83 -20.70
N ILE A 107 -6.40 -6.93 -19.91
CA ILE A 107 -6.46 -6.72 -18.47
C ILE A 107 -5.65 -5.47 -18.14
N VAL A 108 -6.22 -4.62 -17.30
CA VAL A 108 -5.55 -3.44 -16.74
C VAL A 108 -5.23 -3.73 -15.29
N PHE A 109 -3.95 -3.91 -14.99
CA PHE A 109 -3.48 -4.07 -13.63
C PHE A 109 -3.01 -2.74 -13.06
N GLU A 110 -3.33 -2.50 -11.79
CA GLU A 110 -2.83 -1.38 -11.00
C GLU A 110 -2.35 -1.91 -9.66
N VAL A 111 -1.06 -1.68 -9.33
CA VAL A 111 -0.41 -2.13 -8.09
C VAL A 111 0.48 -1.03 -7.51
N PRO A 112 0.77 -1.04 -6.19
CA PRO A 112 1.73 -0.15 -5.57
C PRO A 112 3.15 -0.34 -6.15
N ASP A 113 3.90 0.76 -6.31
CA ASP A 113 5.32 0.74 -6.68
C ASP A 113 6.21 0.84 -5.44
N CYS A 114 6.76 -0.28 -5.02
CA CYS A 114 7.59 -0.36 -3.83
C CYS A 114 9.09 -0.06 -4.09
N GLU A 115 9.49 0.30 -5.32
CA GLU A 115 10.91 0.47 -5.67
C GLU A 115 11.60 1.54 -4.82
N GLN A 116 10.96 2.71 -4.64
CA GLN A 116 11.51 3.78 -3.82
C GLN A 116 11.57 3.42 -2.33
N SER A 117 10.59 2.67 -1.84
CA SER A 117 10.56 2.18 -0.46
C SER A 117 11.73 1.23 -0.19
N PHE A 118 12.03 0.34 -1.13
CA PHE A 118 13.18 -0.55 -1.04
C PHE A 118 14.52 0.21 -1.10
N LEU A 119 14.67 1.14 -2.04
CA LEU A 119 15.89 1.94 -2.17
C LEU A 119 16.17 2.78 -0.92
N LYS A 120 15.13 3.37 -0.33
CA LYS A 120 15.24 4.23 0.86
C LYS A 120 15.15 3.48 2.18
N ARG A 121 14.84 2.18 2.15
CA ARG A 121 14.55 1.38 3.36
C ARG A 121 13.42 2.00 4.19
N ASP A 122 12.31 2.33 3.51
CA ASP A 122 11.14 2.94 4.13
C ASP A 122 10.21 1.86 4.66
N TYR A 123 10.41 1.50 5.93
CA TYR A 123 9.70 0.39 6.58
C TYR A 123 8.21 0.68 6.82
N VAL A 124 7.80 1.94 6.85
CA VAL A 124 6.39 2.32 7.08
C VAL A 124 5.47 1.95 5.93
N MET A 125 6.05 1.60 4.77
CA MET A 125 5.31 1.16 3.59
C MET A 125 5.03 -0.34 3.57
N MET A 126 5.42 -1.08 4.60
CA MET A 126 5.11 -2.51 4.72
C MET A 126 3.71 -2.70 5.30
N TRP A 127 2.89 -3.48 4.60
CA TRP A 127 1.53 -3.83 4.99
C TRP A 127 1.45 -5.32 5.30
N GLU A 128 0.76 -5.70 6.37
CA GLU A 128 0.62 -7.09 6.77
C GLU A 128 -0.12 -7.93 5.73
N GLU A 129 -1.08 -7.31 5.04
CA GLU A 129 -1.89 -7.97 4.03
C GLU A 129 -1.20 -8.12 2.68
N HIS A 130 -0.07 -7.41 2.45
CA HIS A 130 0.66 -7.52 1.18
C HIS A 130 1.60 -8.72 1.18
N VAL A 131 1.33 -9.67 0.32
CA VAL A 131 2.18 -10.84 0.06
C VAL A 131 3.28 -10.49 -0.95
N PHE A 132 2.97 -9.59 -1.89
CA PHE A 132 3.90 -9.14 -2.91
C PHE A 132 4.16 -7.64 -2.85
N TYR A 133 5.42 -7.28 -3.05
CA TYR A 133 5.89 -5.91 -3.14
C TYR A 133 6.51 -5.71 -4.52
N PHE A 134 5.79 -4.99 -5.38
CA PHE A 134 6.18 -4.86 -6.78
C PHE A 134 7.14 -3.70 -7.01
N THR A 135 8.16 -3.97 -7.84
CA THR A 135 8.93 -2.97 -8.58
C THR A 135 8.55 -3.06 -10.05
N LYS A 136 8.93 -2.05 -10.86
CA LYS A 136 8.71 -2.11 -12.30
C LYS A 136 9.13 -3.46 -12.89
N ASN A 137 10.35 -3.89 -12.58
CA ASN A 137 10.91 -5.11 -13.19
C ASN A 137 10.21 -6.38 -12.70
N SER A 138 9.96 -6.51 -11.39
CA SER A 138 9.30 -7.70 -10.86
C SER A 138 7.86 -7.83 -11.38
N PHE A 139 7.17 -6.70 -11.52
CA PHE A 139 5.80 -6.67 -12.02
C PHE A 139 5.72 -7.07 -13.50
N ILE A 140 6.54 -6.45 -14.37
CA ILE A 140 6.58 -6.79 -15.80
C ILE A 140 6.98 -8.26 -16.00
N ASN A 141 7.97 -8.74 -15.24
CA ASN A 141 8.43 -10.13 -15.34
C ASN A 141 7.35 -11.12 -14.91
N LEU A 142 6.60 -10.82 -13.84
CA LEU A 142 5.47 -11.65 -13.42
C LEU A 142 4.41 -11.75 -14.53
N LEU A 143 4.02 -10.62 -15.12
CA LEU A 143 2.99 -10.59 -16.16
C LEU A 143 3.42 -11.41 -17.39
N ARG A 144 4.64 -11.22 -17.87
CA ARG A 144 5.21 -12.00 -18.99
C ARG A 144 5.29 -13.48 -18.67
N ALA A 145 5.81 -13.81 -17.50
CA ALA A 145 5.92 -15.19 -17.03
C ALA A 145 4.56 -15.89 -16.89
N SER A 146 3.52 -15.11 -16.65
CA SER A 146 2.14 -15.60 -16.57
C SER A 146 1.47 -15.70 -17.95
N GLY A 147 2.19 -15.50 -19.07
CA GLY A 147 1.68 -15.61 -20.43
C GLY A 147 0.80 -14.41 -20.81
N PHE A 148 1.25 -13.22 -20.43
CA PHE A 148 0.69 -11.96 -20.89
C PHE A 148 1.71 -11.19 -21.73
N LYS A 149 1.25 -10.54 -22.79
CA LYS A 149 1.98 -9.53 -23.54
C LYS A 149 1.68 -8.16 -22.93
N VAL A 150 2.71 -7.41 -22.54
CA VAL A 150 2.55 -6.05 -21.99
C VAL A 150 2.41 -5.10 -23.17
N GLU A 151 1.22 -4.54 -23.36
CA GLU A 151 0.89 -3.59 -24.44
C GLU A 151 1.18 -2.14 -24.04
N TYR A 152 1.04 -1.82 -22.75
CA TYR A 152 1.30 -0.51 -22.19
C TYR A 152 1.76 -0.64 -20.75
N PHE A 153 2.69 0.22 -20.35
CA PHE A 153 3.16 0.32 -18.97
C PHE A 153 3.38 1.79 -18.62
N GLU A 154 2.94 2.18 -17.41
CA GLU A 154 3.12 3.53 -16.88
C GLU A 154 3.41 3.46 -15.38
N ARG A 155 4.27 4.38 -14.91
CA ARG A 155 4.47 4.66 -13.50
C ARG A 155 3.85 6.01 -13.18
N TYR A 156 2.76 6.02 -12.44
CA TYR A 156 2.14 7.24 -11.95
C TYR A 156 2.77 7.67 -10.64
N LYS A 157 3.19 8.93 -10.61
CA LYS A 157 3.65 9.57 -9.38
C LYS A 157 2.44 10.02 -8.59
N TYR A 158 2.27 9.42 -7.41
CA TYR A 158 1.32 9.88 -6.41
C TYR A 158 2.09 10.52 -5.26
N SER A 159 1.42 11.41 -4.54
CA SER A 159 2.06 12.11 -3.42
C SER A 159 2.50 11.16 -2.31
N TYR A 160 1.76 10.10 -2.07
CA TYR A 160 2.01 9.16 -0.99
C TYR A 160 2.82 7.94 -1.46
N GLU A 161 2.41 7.31 -2.53
CA GLU A 161 3.00 6.10 -3.08
C GLU A 161 2.83 6.08 -4.60
N ASN A 162 3.91 5.79 -5.32
CA ASN A 162 3.79 5.63 -6.77
C ASN A 162 2.97 4.38 -7.11
N ILE A 163 2.36 4.39 -8.28
CA ILE A 163 1.53 3.30 -8.77
C ILE A 163 2.10 2.81 -10.11
N LEU A 164 2.15 1.49 -10.27
CA LEU A 164 2.45 0.83 -11.54
C LEU A 164 1.14 0.44 -12.22
N ILE A 165 0.97 0.85 -13.47
CA ILE A 165 -0.15 0.45 -14.30
C ILE A 165 0.39 -0.33 -15.50
N ALA A 166 -0.17 -1.51 -15.76
CA ALA A 166 0.10 -2.28 -16.95
C ALA A 166 -1.21 -2.65 -17.65
N ILE A 167 -1.24 -2.47 -18.97
CA ILE A 167 -2.30 -3.01 -19.84
C ILE A 167 -1.69 -4.20 -20.56
N VAL A 168 -2.33 -5.34 -20.45
CA VAL A 168 -1.83 -6.59 -21.01
C VAL A 168 -2.91 -7.26 -21.87
N SER A 169 -2.48 -7.97 -22.90
CA SER A 169 -3.27 -8.93 -23.69
C SER A 169 -2.80 -10.36 -23.41
N LEU A 170 -3.56 -11.35 -23.87
CA LEU A 170 -3.11 -12.73 -23.84
C LEU A 170 -1.95 -12.91 -24.82
N ASP A 171 -0.86 -13.51 -24.38
CA ASP A 171 0.23 -13.91 -25.25
C ASP A 171 -0.09 -15.30 -25.86
N ASN A 172 -0.27 -15.34 -27.18
CA ASN A 172 -0.50 -16.59 -27.89
C ASN A 172 0.81 -17.36 -28.12
N ASN A 173 1.95 -16.69 -28.04
CA ASN A 173 3.27 -17.28 -28.11
C ASN A 173 3.77 -17.47 -26.68
N GLN A 174 3.74 -18.70 -26.17
CA GLN A 174 4.33 -19.02 -24.86
C GLN A 174 5.81 -18.66 -24.87
N LEU A 175 6.14 -17.43 -24.49
CA LEU A 175 7.52 -17.07 -24.22
C LEU A 175 7.96 -17.84 -22.97
N SER A 176 8.88 -18.76 -23.19
CA SER A 176 9.54 -19.50 -22.11
C SER A 176 10.12 -18.51 -21.11
N PHE A 177 9.92 -18.82 -19.84
CA PHE A 177 10.45 -18.09 -18.70
C PHE A 177 11.96 -17.93 -18.86
N ASN A 178 12.44 -16.76 -19.20
CA ASN A 178 13.86 -16.51 -19.28
C ASN A 178 14.41 -16.37 -17.86
N LYS A 179 14.94 -17.47 -17.28
CA LYS A 179 15.50 -17.56 -15.92
C LYS A 179 16.67 -16.61 -15.64
N LYS A 180 17.14 -15.84 -16.62
CA LYS A 180 18.33 -14.99 -16.51
C LYS A 180 18.12 -13.59 -15.93
N ASN A 181 16.91 -13.24 -15.48
CA ASN A 181 16.75 -11.97 -14.79
C ASN A 181 17.39 -12.05 -13.41
N LYS A 182 18.60 -11.52 -13.28
CA LYS A 182 19.28 -11.33 -11.98
C LYS A 182 18.31 -10.62 -11.04
N LEU A 183 18.04 -11.25 -9.90
CA LEU A 183 17.35 -10.61 -8.79
C LEU A 183 18.09 -9.30 -8.49
N GLN A 184 17.43 -8.17 -8.63
CA GLN A 184 18.00 -6.89 -8.23
C GLN A 184 18.32 -6.99 -6.72
N LYS A 185 19.60 -6.74 -6.37
CA LYS A 185 19.98 -6.58 -4.97
C LYS A 185 19.15 -5.44 -4.40
N ASN A 186 18.20 -5.77 -3.54
CA ASN A 186 17.47 -4.73 -2.83
C ASN A 186 18.19 -4.42 -1.51
N ASN A 187 18.10 -3.16 -1.07
CA ASN A 187 18.67 -2.72 0.19
C ASN A 187 17.84 -3.16 1.42
N PHE A 188 16.74 -3.87 1.18
CA PHE A 188 15.81 -4.34 2.19
C PHE A 188 16.25 -5.75 2.64
N ASN A 189 17.24 -5.81 3.52
CA ASN A 189 17.77 -7.04 4.08
C ASN A 189 17.96 -6.94 5.59
N ASN A 190 18.08 -8.07 6.26
CA ASN A 190 18.16 -8.13 7.72
C ASN A 190 19.34 -7.32 8.27
N LYS A 191 20.50 -7.31 7.60
CA LYS A 191 21.67 -6.54 8.06
C LYS A 191 21.37 -5.03 8.09
N ASN A 192 20.72 -4.51 7.08
CA ASN A 192 20.34 -3.10 7.04
C ASN A 192 19.23 -2.78 8.04
N LEU A 193 18.28 -3.68 8.24
CA LEU A 193 17.22 -3.53 9.24
C LEU A 193 17.82 -3.45 10.66
N GLU A 194 18.68 -4.37 11.02
CA GLU A 194 19.33 -4.36 12.34
C GLU A 194 20.19 -3.11 12.56
N LYS A 195 20.90 -2.66 11.52
CA LYS A 195 21.62 -1.38 11.57
C LYS A 195 20.67 -0.19 11.82
N ASP A 196 19.54 -0.13 11.13
CA ASP A 196 18.56 0.95 11.30
C ASP A 196 17.90 0.90 12.69
N LYS A 197 17.55 -0.30 13.19
CA LYS A 197 17.09 -0.50 14.58
C LYS A 197 18.09 0.04 15.60
N PHE A 198 19.34 -0.36 15.45
CA PHE A 198 20.42 0.10 16.35
C PHE A 198 20.55 1.62 16.34
N LEU A 199 20.61 2.24 15.14
CA LEU A 199 20.77 3.69 15.02
C LEU A 199 19.59 4.46 15.64
N ILE A 200 18.36 4.02 15.44
CA ILE A 200 17.18 4.65 16.02
C ILE A 200 17.18 4.53 17.54
N LYS A 201 17.44 3.32 18.07
CA LYS A 201 17.51 3.10 19.52
C LYS A 201 18.58 3.97 20.18
N GLN A 202 19.76 4.08 19.56
CA GLN A 202 20.82 4.96 20.04
C GLN A 202 20.42 6.44 20.03
N LYS A 203 19.74 6.90 18.98
CA LYS A 203 19.23 8.28 18.92
C LYS A 203 18.23 8.55 20.05
N ILE A 204 17.28 7.65 20.24
CA ILE A 204 16.25 7.79 21.29
C ILE A 204 16.91 7.75 22.68
N LYS A 205 17.84 6.82 22.91
CA LYS A 205 18.59 6.74 24.18
C LYS A 205 19.28 8.07 24.51
N LYS A 206 20.04 8.66 23.56
CA LYS A 206 20.69 9.97 23.74
C LYS A 206 19.70 11.12 24.03
N LEU A 207 18.47 11.05 23.53
CA LEU A 207 17.43 12.01 23.85
C LEU A 207 16.90 11.81 25.27
N LYS A 208 16.69 10.55 25.69
CA LYS A 208 16.26 10.24 27.05
C LYS A 208 17.33 10.60 28.10
N GLU A 209 18.61 10.44 27.81
CA GLU A 209 19.72 10.88 28.66
C GLU A 209 19.70 12.42 28.88
N LYS A 210 19.09 13.18 27.93
CA LYS A 210 18.86 14.63 28.06
C LYS A 210 17.47 14.94 28.66
N ASN A 211 16.80 13.95 29.25
CA ASN A 211 15.48 14.05 29.86
C ASN A 211 14.35 14.40 28.86
N PHE A 212 14.49 14.05 27.57
CA PHE A 212 13.37 14.19 26.64
C PHE A 212 12.43 13.00 26.74
N GLN A 213 11.12 13.30 26.80
CA GLN A 213 10.07 12.31 26.61
C GLN A 213 9.85 12.07 25.11
N ILE A 214 9.58 10.83 24.73
CA ILE A 214 9.34 10.42 23.35
C ILE A 214 7.86 10.15 23.15
N CYS A 215 7.23 10.95 22.32
CA CYS A 215 5.80 10.86 21.99
C CYS A 215 5.64 10.35 20.54
N LEU A 216 4.76 9.37 20.34
CA LEU A 216 4.25 9.02 19.02
C LEU A 216 2.95 9.80 18.78
N PHE A 217 2.89 10.59 17.70
CA PHE A 217 1.69 11.29 17.28
C PHE A 217 1.11 10.67 16.01
N GLY A 218 -0.10 10.15 16.09
CA GLY A 218 -0.76 9.36 15.08
C GLY A 218 -0.56 7.86 15.31
N THR A 219 -1.67 7.11 15.31
CA THR A 219 -1.72 5.67 15.59
C THR A 219 -2.27 4.88 14.40
N GLY A 220 -2.02 5.37 13.19
CA GLY A 220 -2.36 4.66 11.96
C GLY A 220 -1.36 3.54 11.67
N HIS A 221 -1.65 2.75 10.62
CA HIS A 221 -0.85 1.61 10.19
C HIS A 221 0.66 1.94 10.11
N SER A 222 1.04 2.99 9.39
CA SER A 222 2.47 3.33 9.20
C SER A 222 3.20 3.64 10.50
N ALA A 223 2.52 4.25 11.48
CA ALA A 223 3.09 4.52 12.80
C ALA A 223 3.35 3.22 13.57
N LEU A 224 2.37 2.30 13.56
CA LEU A 224 2.48 0.96 14.16
C LEU A 224 3.61 0.16 13.52
N THR A 225 3.65 0.12 12.20
CA THR A 225 4.68 -0.57 11.42
C THR A 225 6.07 -0.03 11.77
N PHE A 226 6.25 1.30 11.83
CA PHE A 226 7.51 1.92 12.24
C PHE A 226 7.95 1.49 13.64
N VAL A 227 7.05 1.58 14.61
CA VAL A 227 7.33 1.25 16.02
C VAL A 227 7.68 -0.22 16.18
N ASN A 228 6.90 -1.12 15.56
CA ASN A 228 7.07 -2.56 15.71
C ASN A 228 8.27 -3.10 14.94
N ILE A 229 8.46 -2.71 13.67
CA ILE A 229 9.60 -3.17 12.87
C ILE A 229 10.92 -2.69 13.48
N LEU A 230 11.00 -1.45 13.98
CA LEU A 230 12.20 -0.92 14.60
C LEU A 230 12.34 -1.31 16.07
N ASN A 231 11.35 -1.99 16.64
CA ASN A 231 11.34 -2.48 18.02
C ASN A 231 11.66 -1.37 19.03
N ILE A 232 10.86 -0.27 18.98
CA ILE A 232 11.02 0.91 19.84
C ILE A 232 9.84 1.15 20.79
N GLN A 233 8.92 0.18 20.92
CA GLN A 233 7.71 0.31 21.74
C GLN A 233 8.03 0.71 23.19
N ASN A 234 9.05 0.06 23.78
CA ASN A 234 9.46 0.30 25.17
C ASN A 234 10.23 1.62 25.36
N GLN A 235 10.45 2.37 24.29
CA GLN A 235 11.12 3.67 24.34
C GLN A 235 10.14 4.85 24.23
N LEU A 236 8.87 4.57 23.97
CA LEU A 236 7.81 5.57 23.93
C LEU A 236 7.32 5.87 25.35
N ASP A 237 7.09 7.14 25.63
CA ASP A 237 6.58 7.61 26.92
C ASP A 237 5.11 8.07 26.80
N LEU A 238 4.70 8.50 25.62
CA LEU A 238 3.36 9.02 25.35
C LEU A 238 2.89 8.67 23.95
N ILE A 239 1.60 8.41 23.80
CA ILE A 239 0.94 8.17 22.52
C ILE A 239 -0.24 9.12 22.37
N VAL A 240 -0.26 9.83 21.26
CA VAL A 240 -1.27 10.86 20.96
C VAL A 240 -1.93 10.56 19.61
N ASP A 241 -3.26 10.57 19.62
CA ASP A 241 -4.09 10.60 18.41
C ASP A 241 -5.37 11.41 18.73
N ASP A 242 -5.80 12.26 17.80
CA ASP A 242 -6.98 13.08 18.00
C ASP A 242 -8.27 12.44 17.45
N ASP A 243 -8.20 11.23 16.93
CA ASP A 243 -9.37 10.45 16.58
C ASP A 243 -10.09 9.97 17.83
N LYS A 244 -11.32 10.48 18.06
CA LYS A 244 -12.13 10.16 19.21
C LYS A 244 -12.38 8.66 19.41
N ASN A 245 -12.43 7.90 18.31
CA ASN A 245 -12.67 6.45 18.36
C ASN A 245 -11.47 5.66 18.88
N LYS A 246 -10.28 6.26 18.89
CA LYS A 246 -9.04 5.63 19.36
C LYS A 246 -8.67 6.02 20.79
N LEU A 247 -9.28 7.07 21.34
CA LEU A 247 -8.97 7.53 22.69
C LEU A 247 -9.24 6.44 23.72
N LYS A 248 -8.34 6.32 24.69
CA LYS A 248 -8.33 5.29 25.75
C LYS A 248 -8.01 3.87 25.28
N MET A 249 -7.94 3.62 23.97
CA MET A 249 -7.40 2.34 23.46
C MET A 249 -5.90 2.25 23.76
N VAL A 250 -5.38 1.04 23.77
CA VAL A 250 -3.95 0.77 23.93
C VAL A 250 -3.32 0.58 22.55
N LEU A 251 -2.15 1.19 22.32
CA LEU A 251 -1.42 0.95 21.07
C LEU A 251 -0.91 -0.50 21.05
N PRO A 252 -1.23 -1.29 20.01
CA PRO A 252 -0.73 -2.66 19.89
C PRO A 252 0.80 -2.74 20.03
N GLY A 253 1.27 -3.70 20.82
CA GLY A 253 2.69 -3.87 21.14
C GLY A 253 3.22 -2.95 22.25
N THR A 254 2.38 -2.14 22.89
CA THR A 254 2.71 -1.30 24.04
C THR A 254 1.68 -1.46 25.16
N ASN A 255 1.98 -0.95 26.36
CA ASN A 255 0.99 -0.80 27.43
C ASN A 255 0.47 0.65 27.55
N LEU A 256 0.79 1.50 26.56
CA LEU A 256 0.46 2.92 26.60
C LEU A 256 -0.92 3.19 26.02
N LYS A 257 -1.74 3.93 26.78
CA LYS A 257 -3.05 4.39 26.33
C LYS A 257 -2.91 5.56 25.36
N ILE A 258 -3.74 5.57 24.34
CA ILE A 258 -3.84 6.67 23.38
C ILE A 258 -4.56 7.85 24.04
N THR A 259 -3.92 9.00 24.01
CA THR A 259 -4.42 10.26 24.57
C THR A 259 -4.59 11.31 23.46
N ASN A 260 -5.24 12.43 23.76
CA ASN A 260 -5.38 13.53 22.79
C ASN A 260 -4.22 14.54 22.88
N SER A 261 -4.13 15.42 21.88
CA SER A 261 -3.06 16.40 21.75
C SER A 261 -2.98 17.43 22.88
N ASN A 262 -4.05 17.64 23.69
CA ASN A 262 -4.01 18.56 24.83
C ASN A 262 -3.02 18.11 25.92
N ASN A 263 -2.74 16.81 26.00
CA ASN A 263 -1.75 16.26 26.95
C ASN A 263 -0.31 16.73 26.67
N LEU A 264 -0.07 17.36 25.52
CA LEU A 264 1.24 17.96 25.17
C LEU A 264 1.45 19.34 25.82
N LYS A 265 0.42 19.99 26.40
CA LYS A 265 0.43 21.41 26.78
C LYS A 265 1.54 21.78 27.76
N ASN A 266 1.75 20.97 28.78
CA ASN A 266 2.64 21.29 29.91
C ASN A 266 3.96 20.51 29.88
N LEU A 267 4.34 19.93 28.73
CA LEU A 267 5.55 19.14 28.62
C LEU A 267 6.72 19.99 28.12
N ASP A 268 7.79 20.12 28.93
CA ASP A 268 8.93 20.99 28.59
C ASP A 268 9.92 20.34 27.62
N LYS A 269 10.25 19.08 27.81
CA LYS A 269 11.23 18.33 27.02
C LYS A 269 10.57 17.18 26.31
N ILE A 270 9.98 17.44 25.15
CA ILE A 270 9.28 16.41 24.38
C ILE A 270 9.75 16.36 22.92
N ILE A 271 9.94 15.15 22.44
CA ILE A 271 10.18 14.83 21.03
C ILE A 271 8.96 14.11 20.49
N ILE A 272 8.39 14.62 19.43
CA ILE A 272 7.24 14.04 18.75
C ILE A 272 7.69 13.28 17.49
N LEU A 273 7.43 11.98 17.45
CA LEU A 273 7.53 11.16 16.25
C LEU A 273 6.20 11.24 15.50
N LEU A 274 6.21 11.92 14.36
CA LEU A 274 5.01 12.11 13.53
C LEU A 274 4.75 10.84 12.70
N GLY A 275 3.78 10.05 13.14
CA GLY A 275 3.26 8.85 12.46
C GLY A 275 2.02 9.13 11.62
N VAL A 276 1.78 10.36 11.25
CA VAL A 276 0.69 10.80 10.37
C VAL A 276 1.16 10.88 8.93
N ASN A 277 0.24 10.74 7.96
CA ASN A 277 0.58 10.90 6.54
C ASN A 277 1.38 12.20 6.33
N TYR A 278 2.49 12.13 5.61
CA TYR A 278 3.42 13.26 5.45
C TYR A 278 2.78 14.49 4.78
N GLU A 279 1.70 14.33 4.02
CA GLU A 279 0.90 15.45 3.50
C GLU A 279 0.21 16.24 4.61
N SER A 280 -0.18 15.55 5.68
CA SER A 280 -0.83 16.14 6.85
C SER A 280 0.16 16.73 7.86
N GLU A 281 1.45 16.44 7.76
CA GLU A 281 2.47 16.83 8.75
C GLU A 281 2.46 18.33 9.02
N LYS A 282 2.42 19.17 7.99
CA LYS A 282 2.42 20.64 8.17
C LYS A 282 1.23 21.12 9.01
N LYS A 283 0.04 20.57 8.75
CA LYS A 283 -1.19 20.89 9.49
C LYS A 283 -1.06 20.44 10.95
N ILE A 284 -0.57 19.23 11.17
CA ILE A 284 -0.37 18.66 12.51
C ILE A 284 0.71 19.44 13.28
N ILE A 285 1.84 19.75 12.66
CA ILE A 285 2.90 20.57 13.27
C ILE A 285 2.38 21.94 13.69
N SER A 286 1.58 22.60 12.83
CA SER A 286 0.95 23.89 13.17
C SER A 286 0.03 23.76 14.39
N LYS A 287 -0.78 22.69 14.45
CA LYS A 287 -1.64 22.40 15.60
C LYS A 287 -0.83 22.18 16.87
N ILE A 288 0.17 21.32 16.81
CA ILE A 288 1.02 21.00 17.99
C ILE A 288 1.73 22.25 18.52
N LYS A 289 2.27 23.10 17.63
CA LYS A 289 2.94 24.34 18.01
C LYS A 289 2.01 25.38 18.67
N LYS A 290 0.71 25.36 18.35
CA LYS A 290 -0.29 26.19 19.07
C LYS A 290 -0.50 25.70 20.50
N ILE A 291 -0.41 24.38 20.73
CA ILE A 291 -0.58 23.76 22.05
C ILE A 291 0.68 23.93 22.89
N ASN A 292 1.84 23.67 22.28
CA ASN A 292 3.14 23.73 22.93
C ASN A 292 4.24 24.18 21.94
N LYS A 293 4.79 25.38 22.15
CA LYS A 293 5.84 25.95 21.29
C LYS A 293 7.21 25.30 21.46
N LYS A 294 7.47 24.61 22.58
CA LYS A 294 8.76 24.00 22.93
C LYS A 294 8.99 22.63 22.29
N VAL A 295 7.99 22.06 21.60
CA VAL A 295 8.08 20.73 21.02
C VAL A 295 9.13 20.65 19.89
N LYS A 296 9.91 19.58 19.89
CA LYS A 296 10.71 19.13 18.76
C LYS A 296 9.98 17.97 18.09
N TYR A 297 10.08 17.85 16.78
CA TYR A 297 9.34 16.82 16.03
C TYR A 297 10.16 16.25 14.88
N PHE A 298 9.91 14.97 14.57
CA PHE A 298 10.48 14.24 13.47
C PHE A 298 9.43 13.35 12.84
N SER A 299 9.53 13.14 11.54
CA SER A 299 8.67 12.24 10.81
C SER A 299 9.22 10.81 10.83
N VAL A 300 8.34 9.83 10.94
CA VAL A 300 8.67 8.42 10.73
C VAL A 300 8.89 8.09 9.25
N TYR A 301 8.40 8.94 8.33
CA TYR A 301 8.52 8.74 6.89
C TYR A 301 9.86 9.23 6.34
N LYS A 302 10.53 8.38 5.57
CA LYS A 302 11.82 8.73 4.94
C LYS A 302 11.73 9.80 3.85
N ASN A 303 10.57 9.97 3.24
CA ASN A 303 10.31 11.00 2.24
C ASN A 303 10.00 12.38 2.84
N SER A 304 9.72 12.46 4.14
CA SER A 304 9.42 13.72 4.80
C SER A 304 10.66 14.64 4.91
N LYS A 305 10.40 15.94 4.87
CA LYS A 305 11.42 16.97 5.20
C LYS A 305 11.89 16.86 6.65
N PHE A 306 11.07 16.31 7.52
CA PHE A 306 11.31 16.15 8.95
C PHE A 306 11.82 14.75 9.32
N ASN A 307 12.28 14.01 8.33
CA ASN A 307 12.73 12.63 8.49
C ASN A 307 13.75 12.48 9.63
N LEU A 308 13.46 11.58 10.57
CA LEU A 308 14.28 11.25 11.73
C LEU A 308 15.70 10.75 11.34
N PHE A 309 15.83 10.09 10.20
CA PHE A 309 17.11 9.52 9.74
C PHE A 309 18.05 10.57 9.11
N LYS A 310 17.53 11.68 8.57
CA LYS A 310 18.31 12.71 7.86
C LYS A 310 18.80 13.86 8.74
N ASN A 311 18.19 14.07 9.92
CA ASN A 311 18.51 15.24 10.73
C ASN A 311 19.85 15.08 11.47
N GLU A 312 20.92 15.59 10.85
CA GLU A 312 22.25 15.73 11.46
C GLU A 312 22.31 16.79 12.58
N LYS A 313 21.27 17.62 12.73
CA LYS A 313 21.19 18.70 13.72
C LYS A 313 21.26 18.26 15.20
N PHE A 314 21.30 16.94 15.47
CA PHE A 314 21.63 16.42 16.79
C PHE A 314 23.14 16.33 17.07
N LYS A 315 23.99 16.67 16.10
CA LYS A 315 25.45 16.61 16.28
C LYS A 315 26.06 17.83 16.94
N LYS A 316 25.32 18.93 17.13
CA LYS A 316 25.84 20.13 17.82
C LYS A 316 24.74 20.69 18.73
N ASN A 317 24.82 20.37 19.99
CA ASN A 317 24.70 21.19 21.21
C ASN A 317 24.83 20.29 22.41
#